data_3ee2ee54e0940c38cc37564b1e51b8bc
#
_entry.id   3ee2ee54e0940c38cc37564b1e51b8bc
#
_cell.length_a   1.000
_cell.length_b   1.000
_cell.length_c   1.000
_cell.angle_alpha   90.00
_cell.angle_beta   90.00
_cell.angle_gamma   90.00
#
_symmetry.space_group_name_H-M   'P 1'
#
loop_
_entity.id
_entity.type
_entity.pdbx_description
1 polymer ?
#
loop_
_entity_poly.entity_id
_entity_poly.type
_entity_poly.pdbx_seq_one_letter_code
_entity_poly.pdbx_strand_id
1 'polypeptide(L)'
;GFYPKTMAILPISGTYDSAREDVEEVVAKVLIKSRRVEKVVPPDQVTDTFQTTKDAFDALVTYFSRMETTGQSDKNSAIKIGHALGADSLLVVKVNAWEYTREEGDNIARVGLSMRLVDAVNGAIVWKARHQVQESYLFIRPDMKDLATKLAADMIKYMPPEKR
;
A
#
# COMPACT_ATOMS: atom_id res chain seq x y z
N GLY A 1 15.47 3.32 17.03
CA GLY A 1 14.19 3.65 16.41
C GLY A 1 14.13 3.19 14.95
N PHE A 2 12.95 3.28 14.39
CA PHE A 2 12.69 2.91 12.98
C PHE A 2 12.91 4.12 12.08
N TYR A 3 13.96 4.08 11.26
CA TYR A 3 14.30 5.17 10.31
C TYR A 3 14.63 4.56 8.95
N PRO A 4 13.62 4.13 8.17
CA PRO A 4 13.86 3.51 6.87
C PRO A 4 14.40 4.52 5.86
N LYS A 5 15.31 4.05 5.00
CA LYS A 5 15.88 4.86 3.91
C LYS A 5 15.17 4.59 2.59
N THR A 6 14.82 3.33 2.34
CA THR A 6 14.22 2.91 1.08
C THR A 6 12.96 2.11 1.36
N MET A 7 11.86 2.52 0.78
CA MET A 7 10.57 1.84 0.92
C MET A 7 10.14 1.26 -0.41
N ALA A 8 9.63 0.04 -0.38
CA ALA A 8 8.95 -0.57 -1.51
C ALA A 8 7.49 -0.79 -1.18
N ILE A 9 6.62 -0.46 -2.13
CA ILE A 9 5.19 -0.79 -2.05
C ILE A 9 5.04 -2.18 -2.65
N LEU A 10 4.56 -3.15 -1.86
CA LEU A 10 4.31 -4.48 -2.37
C LEU A 10 3.15 -4.47 -3.37
N PRO A 11 3.11 -5.43 -4.32
CA PRO A 11 1.99 -5.55 -5.25
C PRO A 11 0.66 -5.59 -4.49
N ILE A 12 -0.29 -4.79 -4.95
CA ILE A 12 -1.60 -4.68 -4.30
C ILE A 12 -2.43 -5.90 -4.66
N SER A 13 -2.90 -6.61 -3.64
CA SER A 13 -3.79 -7.75 -3.78
C SER A 13 -5.22 -7.39 -3.39
N GLY A 14 -6.18 -8.17 -3.83
CA GLY A 14 -7.57 -8.00 -3.43
C GLY A 14 -8.55 -8.15 -4.58
N THR A 15 -9.81 -7.88 -4.29
CA THR A 15 -10.94 -8.11 -5.20
C THR A 15 -11.16 -7.01 -6.24
N TYR A 16 -10.41 -5.91 -6.16
CA TYR A 16 -10.59 -4.74 -7.03
C TYR A 16 -9.43 -4.62 -8.02
N ASP A 17 -9.35 -5.54 -8.98
CA ASP A 17 -8.26 -5.55 -9.98
C ASP A 17 -8.17 -4.25 -10.78
N SER A 18 -9.33 -3.62 -11.07
CA SER A 18 -9.36 -2.33 -11.79
C SER A 18 -8.73 -1.17 -11.03
N ALA A 19 -8.61 -1.29 -9.70
CA ALA A 19 -8.03 -0.26 -8.84
C ALA A 19 -6.52 -0.40 -8.68
N ARG A 20 -5.95 -1.56 -8.97
CA ARG A 20 -4.56 -1.90 -8.63
C ARG A 20 -3.55 -0.90 -9.15
N GLU A 21 -3.52 -0.66 -10.44
CA GLU A 21 -2.55 0.26 -11.06
C GLU A 21 -2.72 1.68 -10.56
N ASP A 22 -3.96 2.13 -10.43
CA ASP A 22 -4.27 3.48 -9.95
C ASP A 22 -3.81 3.68 -8.51
N VAL A 23 -4.06 2.71 -7.64
CA VAL A 23 -3.67 2.79 -6.23
C VAL A 23 -2.15 2.70 -6.08
N GLU A 24 -1.48 1.83 -6.82
CA GLU A 24 0.00 1.75 -6.82
C GLU A 24 0.61 3.09 -7.21
N GLU A 25 0.12 3.70 -8.27
CA GLU A 25 0.59 5.01 -8.74
C GLU A 25 0.33 6.12 -7.71
N VAL A 26 -0.87 6.17 -7.17
CA VAL A 26 -1.28 7.17 -6.17
C VAL A 26 -0.42 7.08 -4.92
N VAL A 27 -0.27 5.87 -4.37
CA VAL A 27 0.51 5.67 -3.13
C VAL A 27 1.97 6.01 -3.35
N ALA A 28 2.56 5.60 -4.48
CA ALA A 28 3.95 5.94 -4.80
C ALA A 28 4.16 7.46 -4.87
N LYS A 29 3.27 8.18 -5.56
CA LYS A 29 3.36 9.64 -5.67
C LYS A 29 3.21 10.33 -4.32
N VAL A 30 2.27 9.89 -3.50
CA VAL A 30 2.05 10.46 -2.16
C VAL A 30 3.27 10.22 -1.26
N LEU A 31 3.85 9.02 -1.29
CA LEU A 31 5.07 8.71 -0.53
C LEU A 31 6.25 9.58 -0.94
N ILE A 32 6.50 9.71 -2.24
CA ILE A 32 7.58 10.54 -2.77
C ILE A 32 7.39 11.99 -2.32
N LYS A 33 6.19 12.52 -2.44
CA LYS A 33 5.87 13.89 -2.07
C LYS A 33 5.97 14.13 -0.56
N SER A 34 5.68 13.11 0.24
CA SER A 34 5.71 13.20 1.71
C SER A 34 7.14 13.35 2.27
N ARG A 35 8.14 12.91 1.53
CA ARG A 35 9.56 12.90 1.94
C ARG A 35 9.81 12.15 3.26
N ARG A 36 9.01 11.13 3.54
CA ARG A 36 9.16 10.32 4.75
C ARG A 36 10.28 9.31 4.67
N VAL A 37 10.67 8.95 3.46
CA VAL A 37 11.82 8.09 3.15
C VAL A 37 12.68 8.76 2.10
N GLU A 38 13.96 8.39 2.04
CA GLU A 38 14.88 8.96 1.06
C GLU A 38 14.58 8.47 -0.35
N LYS A 39 14.14 7.21 -0.47
CA LYS A 39 13.88 6.57 -1.76
C LYS A 39 12.66 5.68 -1.69
N VAL A 40 11.85 5.75 -2.74
CA VAL A 40 10.74 4.81 -2.99
C VAL A 40 11.14 3.99 -4.21
N VAL A 41 11.13 2.66 -4.08
CA VAL A 41 11.41 1.77 -5.21
C VAL A 41 10.31 1.96 -6.25
N PRO A 42 10.64 2.24 -7.53
CA PRO A 42 9.62 2.45 -8.56
C PRO A 42 8.69 1.23 -8.69
N PRO A 43 7.38 1.42 -8.83
CA PRO A 43 6.43 0.31 -8.93
C PRO A 43 6.72 -0.68 -10.06
N ASP A 44 7.21 -0.22 -11.20
CA ASP A 44 7.60 -1.08 -12.32
C ASP A 44 8.82 -1.96 -11.98
N GLN A 45 9.76 -1.43 -11.19
CA GLN A 45 10.90 -2.20 -10.70
C GLN A 45 10.45 -3.28 -9.69
N VAL A 46 9.50 -2.98 -8.83
CA VAL A 46 8.91 -3.96 -7.91
C VAL A 46 8.27 -5.10 -8.69
N THR A 47 7.42 -4.77 -9.66
CA THR A 47 6.76 -5.73 -10.53
C THR A 47 7.79 -6.61 -11.27
N ASP A 48 8.79 -5.98 -11.88
CA ASP A 48 9.85 -6.69 -12.61
C ASP A 48 10.60 -7.68 -11.73
N THR A 49 10.97 -7.28 -10.52
CA THR A 49 11.66 -8.15 -9.56
C THR A 49 10.87 -9.42 -9.26
N PHE A 50 9.56 -9.29 -9.00
CA PHE A 50 8.72 -10.45 -8.71
C PHE A 50 8.43 -11.30 -9.95
N GLN A 51 8.48 -10.74 -11.14
CA GLN A 51 8.32 -11.50 -12.38
C GLN A 51 9.58 -12.26 -12.78
N THR A 52 10.77 -11.77 -12.42
CA THR A 52 12.04 -12.33 -12.87
C THR A 52 12.81 -13.11 -11.81
N THR A 53 12.46 -12.96 -10.53
CA THR A 53 13.16 -13.60 -9.41
C THR A 53 12.22 -14.54 -8.68
N LYS A 54 12.37 -15.85 -8.93
CA LYS A 54 11.49 -16.88 -8.36
C LYS A 54 11.46 -16.86 -6.83
N ASP A 55 12.62 -16.78 -6.20
CA ASP A 55 12.73 -16.79 -4.74
C ASP A 55 12.00 -15.60 -4.11
N ALA A 56 12.08 -14.44 -4.75
CA ALA A 56 11.33 -13.25 -4.31
C ALA A 56 9.82 -13.45 -4.45
N PHE A 57 9.38 -14.01 -5.57
CA PHE A 57 7.96 -14.32 -5.79
C PHE A 57 7.44 -15.33 -4.77
N ASP A 58 8.19 -16.40 -4.51
CA ASP A 58 7.81 -17.41 -3.51
C ASP A 58 7.72 -16.80 -2.10
N ALA A 59 8.64 -15.89 -1.76
CA ALA A 59 8.59 -15.17 -0.50
C ALA A 59 7.35 -14.26 -0.41
N LEU A 60 6.98 -13.59 -1.49
CA LEU A 60 5.78 -12.75 -1.55
C LEU A 60 4.51 -13.58 -1.32
N VAL A 61 4.39 -14.73 -2.00
CA VAL A 61 3.26 -15.65 -1.84
C VAL A 61 3.15 -16.14 -0.40
N THR A 62 4.26 -16.54 0.19
CA THR A 62 4.30 -16.99 1.60
C THR A 62 3.91 -15.84 2.54
N TYR A 63 4.42 -14.64 2.31
CA TYR A 63 4.12 -13.48 3.13
C TYR A 63 2.62 -13.17 3.14
N PHE A 64 2.00 -13.08 1.96
CA PHE A 64 0.57 -12.79 1.86
C PHE A 64 -0.30 -13.92 2.40
N SER A 65 0.07 -15.17 2.15
CA SER A 65 -0.68 -16.32 2.66
C SER A 65 -0.71 -16.33 4.19
N ARG A 66 0.42 -16.10 4.84
CA ARG A 66 0.48 -16.03 6.31
C ARG A 66 -0.26 -14.83 6.87
N MET A 67 -0.17 -13.68 6.20
CA MET A 67 -0.90 -12.49 6.61
C MET A 67 -2.41 -12.72 6.57
N GLU A 68 -2.93 -13.37 5.53
CA GLU A 68 -4.36 -13.68 5.41
C GLU A 68 -4.84 -14.72 6.41
N THR A 69 -4.05 -15.75 6.66
CA THR A 69 -4.47 -16.86 7.51
C THR A 69 -4.26 -16.61 9.00
N THR A 70 -3.20 -15.88 9.37
CA THR A 70 -2.82 -15.67 10.78
C THR A 70 -2.78 -14.22 11.21
N GLY A 71 -2.83 -13.28 10.28
CA GLY A 71 -2.61 -11.85 10.54
C GLY A 71 -1.17 -11.49 10.90
N GLN A 72 -0.25 -12.44 10.81
CA GLN A 72 1.14 -12.25 11.20
C GLN A 72 2.04 -11.94 10.01
N SER A 73 3.04 -11.09 10.27
CA SER A 73 4.11 -10.80 9.33
C SER A 73 5.18 -11.88 9.41
N ASP A 74 5.37 -12.62 8.32
CA ASP A 74 6.40 -13.66 8.27
C ASP A 74 7.78 -13.03 8.13
N LYS A 75 8.57 -13.12 9.20
CA LYS A 75 9.87 -12.47 9.29
C LYS A 75 10.81 -12.84 8.14
N ASN A 76 10.96 -14.13 7.87
CA ASN A 76 11.91 -14.61 6.87
C ASN A 76 11.50 -14.16 5.45
N SER A 77 10.21 -14.21 5.15
CA SER A 77 9.69 -13.75 3.85
C SER A 77 9.89 -12.24 3.69
N ALA A 78 9.61 -11.45 4.72
CA ALA A 78 9.80 -9.99 4.69
C ALA A 78 11.26 -9.63 4.44
N ILE A 79 12.20 -10.31 5.10
CA ILE A 79 13.64 -10.08 4.91
C ILE A 79 14.07 -10.42 3.48
N LYS A 80 13.61 -11.54 2.93
CA LYS A 80 13.91 -11.95 1.55
C LYS A 80 13.38 -10.94 0.53
N ILE A 81 12.15 -10.48 0.73
CA ILE A 81 11.53 -9.47 -0.14
C ILE A 81 12.32 -8.17 -0.08
N GLY A 82 12.66 -7.71 1.11
CA GLY A 82 13.46 -6.50 1.30
C GLY A 82 14.81 -6.58 0.58
N HIS A 83 15.52 -7.70 0.71
CA HIS A 83 16.80 -7.91 0.00
C HIS A 83 16.61 -7.89 -1.51
N ALA A 84 15.58 -8.57 -2.03
CA ALA A 84 15.33 -8.62 -3.47
C ALA A 84 15.01 -7.25 -4.06
N LEU A 85 14.32 -6.41 -3.31
CA LEU A 85 13.91 -5.06 -3.75
C LEU A 85 14.91 -3.97 -3.37
N GLY A 86 15.94 -4.30 -2.59
CA GLY A 86 16.87 -3.29 -2.07
C GLY A 86 16.19 -2.30 -1.12
N ALA A 87 15.20 -2.76 -0.37
CA ALA A 87 14.39 -1.94 0.53
C ALA A 87 14.54 -2.39 1.98
N ASP A 88 14.60 -1.43 2.89
CA ASP A 88 14.62 -1.69 4.34
C ASP A 88 13.24 -1.53 4.99
N SER A 89 12.25 -1.15 4.21
CA SER A 89 10.85 -1.07 4.63
C SER A 89 9.91 -1.47 3.49
N LEU A 90 8.79 -2.08 3.85
CA LEU A 90 7.78 -2.54 2.91
C LEU A 90 6.43 -1.94 3.30
N LEU A 91 5.73 -1.38 2.33
CA LEU A 91 4.35 -0.92 2.53
C LEU A 91 3.40 -1.92 1.89
N VAL A 92 2.54 -2.51 2.71
CA VAL A 92 1.50 -3.44 2.27
C VAL A 92 0.19 -2.68 2.20
N VAL A 93 -0.38 -2.57 1.01
CA VAL A 93 -1.62 -1.82 0.76
C VAL A 93 -2.71 -2.77 0.29
N LYS A 94 -3.89 -2.63 0.86
CA LYS A 94 -5.08 -3.37 0.45
C LYS A 94 -6.19 -2.39 0.12
N VAL A 95 -6.91 -2.63 -0.98
CA VAL A 95 -8.09 -1.86 -1.35
C VAL A 95 -9.31 -2.54 -0.74
N ASN A 96 -10.00 -1.86 0.16
CA ASN A 96 -11.18 -2.36 0.86
C ASN A 96 -12.48 -1.93 0.18
N ALA A 97 -12.46 -0.77 -0.50
CA ALA A 97 -13.59 -0.25 -1.25
C ALA A 97 -13.07 0.57 -2.43
N TRP A 98 -13.71 0.40 -3.58
CA TRP A 98 -13.40 1.13 -4.81
C TRP A 98 -14.66 1.11 -5.66
N GLU A 99 -15.60 2.03 -5.39
CA GLU A 99 -16.92 1.90 -5.98
C GLU A 99 -17.64 3.23 -6.14
N TYR A 100 -18.48 3.26 -7.18
CA TYR A 100 -19.60 4.18 -7.25
C TYR A 100 -20.84 3.38 -6.86
N THR A 101 -21.58 3.85 -5.87
CA THR A 101 -22.74 3.15 -5.35
C THR A 101 -23.88 4.13 -5.05
N ARG A 102 -25.03 3.60 -4.67
CA ARG A 102 -26.18 4.41 -4.26
C ARG A 102 -26.65 3.93 -2.90
N GLU A 103 -26.71 4.83 -1.93
CA GLU A 103 -27.17 4.56 -0.57
C GLU A 103 -28.16 5.62 -0.15
N GLU A 104 -29.30 5.21 0.39
CA GLU A 104 -30.36 6.10 0.88
C GLU A 104 -30.76 7.18 -0.13
N GLY A 105 -30.76 6.82 -1.41
CA GLY A 105 -31.09 7.75 -2.49
C GLY A 105 -29.97 8.64 -2.99
N ASP A 106 -28.80 8.62 -2.33
CA ASP A 106 -27.65 9.41 -2.73
C ASP A 106 -26.65 8.60 -3.55
N ASN A 107 -26.13 9.22 -4.62
CA ASN A 107 -25.00 8.68 -5.36
C ASN A 107 -23.72 8.95 -4.58
N ILE A 108 -22.92 7.91 -4.35
CA ILE A 108 -21.74 7.97 -3.51
C ILE A 108 -20.55 7.35 -4.26
N ALA A 109 -19.41 8.05 -4.24
CA ALA A 109 -18.12 7.50 -4.62
C ALA A 109 -17.36 7.16 -3.34
N ARG A 110 -16.83 5.92 -3.25
CA ARG A 110 -16.18 5.42 -2.04
C ARG A 110 -14.84 4.78 -2.36
N VAL A 111 -13.80 5.14 -1.60
CA VAL A 111 -12.49 4.50 -1.62
C VAL A 111 -12.10 4.14 -0.19
N GLY A 112 -11.70 2.90 0.03
CA GLY A 112 -11.21 2.42 1.32
C GLY A 112 -9.86 1.72 1.15
N LEU A 113 -8.90 2.04 2.01
CA LEU A 113 -7.56 1.48 1.98
C LEU A 113 -7.16 0.98 3.37
N SER A 114 -6.41 -0.10 3.40
CA SER A 114 -5.65 -0.54 4.57
C SER A 114 -4.18 -0.48 4.22
N MET A 115 -3.35 -0.04 5.16
CA MET A 115 -1.90 0.01 5.01
C MET A 115 -1.23 -0.62 6.21
N ARG A 116 -0.13 -1.35 5.96
CA ARG A 116 0.77 -1.85 6.99
C ARG A 116 2.20 -1.52 6.58
N LEU A 117 2.94 -0.95 7.51
CA LEU A 117 4.36 -0.66 7.30
C LEU A 117 5.18 -1.72 8.02
N VAL A 118 6.05 -2.38 7.27
CA VAL A 118 6.86 -3.50 7.75
C VAL A 118 8.33 -3.10 7.72
N ASP A 119 9.02 -3.31 8.84
CA ASP A 119 10.47 -3.22 8.90
C ASP A 119 11.04 -4.48 8.21
N ALA A 120 11.70 -4.31 7.07
CA ALA A 120 12.24 -5.43 6.30
C ALA A 120 13.53 -6.01 6.89
N VAL A 121 14.10 -5.37 7.91
CA VAL A 121 15.29 -5.88 8.61
C VAL A 121 14.92 -6.98 9.60
N ASN A 122 13.77 -6.84 10.27
CA ASN A 122 13.34 -7.80 11.30
C ASN A 122 11.94 -8.39 11.07
N GLY A 123 11.22 -7.96 10.03
CA GLY A 123 9.90 -8.45 9.70
C GLY A 123 8.76 -7.89 10.56
N ALA A 124 9.04 -6.96 11.45
CA ALA A 124 8.01 -6.44 12.36
C ALA A 124 7.07 -5.45 11.66
N ILE A 125 5.77 -5.55 11.95
CA ILE A 125 4.81 -4.51 11.55
C ILE A 125 4.98 -3.35 12.54
N VAL A 126 5.36 -2.20 12.02
CA VAL A 126 5.62 -1.00 12.84
C VAL A 126 4.47 -0.01 12.82
N TRP A 127 3.54 -0.15 11.88
CA TRP A 127 2.38 0.72 11.78
C TRP A 127 1.28 0.07 10.96
N LYS A 128 0.03 0.34 11.35
CA LYS A 128 -1.18 -0.07 10.62
C LYS A 128 -2.14 1.10 10.56
N ALA A 129 -2.82 1.25 9.43
CA ALA A 129 -3.91 2.20 9.27
C ALA A 129 -4.99 1.60 8.38
N ARG A 130 -6.23 1.92 8.69
CA ARG A 130 -7.39 1.60 7.84
C ARG A 130 -8.31 2.80 7.83
N HIS A 131 -8.64 3.27 6.66
CA HIS A 131 -9.52 4.42 6.53
C HIS A 131 -10.28 4.37 5.21
N GLN A 132 -11.40 5.10 5.16
CA GLN A 132 -12.13 5.26 3.92
C GLN A 132 -12.63 6.68 3.77
N VAL A 133 -12.83 7.09 2.53
CA VAL A 133 -13.40 8.37 2.15
C VAL A 133 -14.57 8.12 1.21
N GLN A 134 -15.60 8.96 1.35
CA GLN A 134 -16.72 8.93 0.43
C GLN A 134 -17.21 10.35 0.14
N GLU A 135 -17.67 10.54 -1.09
CA GLU A 135 -18.28 11.80 -1.54
C GLU A 135 -19.63 11.54 -2.18
N SER A 136 -20.65 12.30 -1.78
CA SER A 136 -21.93 12.34 -2.47
C SER A 136 -21.82 13.23 -3.71
N TYR A 137 -22.48 12.86 -4.79
CA TYR A 137 -22.52 13.67 -6.00
C TYR A 137 -23.89 13.61 -6.67
N LEU A 138 -24.21 14.64 -7.44
CA LEU A 138 -25.48 14.71 -8.16
C LEU A 138 -25.31 14.35 -9.63
N PHE A 139 -24.45 15.06 -10.35
CA PHE A 139 -24.31 14.92 -11.81
C PHE A 139 -22.91 14.51 -12.25
N ILE A 140 -21.87 14.97 -11.55
CA ILE A 140 -20.48 14.73 -11.91
C ILE A 140 -19.88 13.77 -10.88
N ARG A 141 -19.46 12.59 -11.35
CA ARG A 141 -18.77 11.62 -10.51
C ARG A 141 -17.40 12.14 -10.08
N PRO A 142 -17.04 12.07 -8.79
CA PRO A 142 -15.67 12.29 -8.38
C PRO A 142 -14.73 11.30 -9.08
N ASP A 143 -13.54 11.76 -9.41
CA ASP A 143 -12.49 10.89 -9.94
C ASP A 143 -11.95 10.00 -8.82
N MET A 144 -11.90 8.68 -9.03
CA MET A 144 -11.48 7.73 -8.01
C MET A 144 -10.01 7.90 -7.63
N LYS A 145 -9.13 8.25 -8.58
CA LYS A 145 -7.72 8.53 -8.28
C LYS A 145 -7.58 9.76 -7.38
N ASP A 146 -8.38 10.79 -7.59
CA ASP A 146 -8.37 11.99 -6.75
C ASP A 146 -8.80 11.67 -5.32
N LEU A 147 -9.86 10.87 -5.16
CA LEU A 147 -10.29 10.40 -3.83
C LEU A 147 -9.22 9.55 -3.16
N ALA A 148 -8.61 8.62 -3.90
CA ALA A 148 -7.54 7.77 -3.39
C ALA A 148 -6.31 8.60 -2.99
N THR A 149 -5.99 9.66 -3.73
CA THR A 149 -4.87 10.56 -3.42
C THR A 149 -5.11 11.28 -2.09
N LYS A 150 -6.29 11.82 -1.89
CA LYS A 150 -6.66 12.47 -0.62
C LYS A 150 -6.57 11.49 0.55
N LEU A 151 -7.12 10.29 0.37
CA LEU A 151 -7.12 9.25 1.40
C LEU A 151 -5.69 8.80 1.74
N ALA A 152 -4.88 8.49 0.74
CA ALA A 152 -3.50 8.07 0.94
C ALA A 152 -2.68 9.16 1.63
N ALA A 153 -2.85 10.43 1.24
CA ALA A 153 -2.17 11.54 1.88
C ALA A 153 -2.55 11.67 3.36
N ASP A 154 -3.84 11.54 3.69
CA ASP A 154 -4.31 11.59 5.07
C ASP A 154 -3.76 10.43 5.91
N MET A 155 -3.66 9.23 5.35
CA MET A 155 -3.11 8.09 6.05
C MET A 155 -1.60 8.21 6.24
N ILE A 156 -0.87 8.53 5.19
CA ILE A 156 0.60 8.56 5.18
C ILE A 156 1.16 9.65 6.08
N LYS A 157 0.45 10.75 6.31
CA LYS A 157 0.94 11.79 7.24
C LYS A 157 1.14 11.30 8.67
N TYR A 158 0.48 10.20 9.07
CA TYR A 158 0.64 9.59 10.39
C TYR A 158 1.63 8.42 10.40
N MET A 159 2.19 8.08 9.26
CA MET A 159 3.13 6.97 9.13
C MET A 159 4.48 7.32 9.78
N PRO A 160 5.07 6.41 10.60
CA PRO A 160 6.40 6.63 11.14
C PRO A 160 7.49 6.54 10.04
N PRO A 161 8.65 7.17 10.23
CA PRO A 161 8.97 8.02 11.38
C PRO A 161 8.23 9.36 11.30
N GLU A 162 7.95 9.94 12.45
CA GLU A 162 7.36 11.27 12.47
C GLU A 162 8.27 12.27 11.78
N LYS A 163 7.66 13.22 11.06
CA LYS A 163 8.39 14.29 10.41
C LYS A 163 9.01 15.19 11.48
N ARG A 164 10.32 15.28 11.45
CA ARG A 164 11.06 16.18 12.34
C ARG A 164 10.94 17.63 11.87
#